data_7d25a4dee0811a394fa0c52cbe9ff925
#
_entry.id   7d25a4dee0811a394fa0c52cbe9ff925
#
_cell.length_a   1.000
_cell.length_b   1.000
_cell.length_c   1.000
_cell.angle_alpha   90.00
_cell.angle_beta   90.00
_cell.angle_gamma   90.00
#
_symmetry.space_group_name_H-M   'P 1'
#
loop_
_entity.id
_entity.type
_entity.pdbx_description
1 polymer ?
#
loop_
_entity_poly.entity_id
_entity_poly.type
_entity_poly.pdbx_seq_one_letter_code
_entity_poly.pdbx_strand_id
1 'polypeptide(L)'
;MRCTVFGTGYLGATHAVGMAALGHEVVGVDIDPGKVVKLSAGDVPFYEPGLASMLRENLAAGRLRFSTDYDLAADFADVHFLGVGTPQKRGEYGADLRHVHAVIDGLVPRLTRPAVIVGKSTVPVGTAADLARRARTLTRDGVDVEVAWNPEFLREGFAVHDTLHPDRIVVGVQSDSVRAEAALRELYAHLIDEGVPLLVTDLQTAELVKVSANAFLATKISFINAIAEVCEAAGADVRALADALGHDPRIGRQYLNAGLGFGGGCLPKDIRAFMARAGELGANHALTFLREVDSINMRRRARMVELATAACGGSLLGANVAVLGAAFKPDSDDVRDSPALNVAGMLQLHGATVSVYDPKAMENSQRLFPTLSYATSVLEACERADAVLVLTEWQEFIDLDPEQLADTVSAKVIVDGRSCLDTERWTRMGWKVFALGRKSVR
;
A
#
# COMPACT_ATOMS: atom_id res chain seq x y z
N MET A 1 0.90 28.75 -2.86
CA MET A 1 2.38 28.60 -2.64
C MET A 1 3.02 27.86 -3.81
N ARG A 2 4.37 27.85 -3.84
CA ARG A 2 5.16 26.98 -4.71
C ARG A 2 5.80 25.87 -3.88
N CYS A 3 5.80 24.64 -4.40
CA CYS A 3 6.51 23.53 -3.76
C CYS A 3 7.08 22.57 -4.81
N THR A 4 8.09 21.79 -4.41
CA THR A 4 8.61 20.69 -5.24
C THR A 4 8.37 19.35 -4.55
N VAL A 5 8.27 18.28 -5.33
CA VAL A 5 8.13 16.90 -4.81
C VAL A 5 9.20 16.03 -5.47
N PHE A 6 10.16 15.57 -4.69
CA PHE A 6 11.24 14.70 -5.14
C PHE A 6 10.86 13.24 -5.01
N GLY A 7 10.98 12.50 -6.11
CA GLY A 7 10.51 11.13 -6.27
C GLY A 7 9.05 11.10 -6.71
N THR A 8 8.79 10.73 -7.96
CA THR A 8 7.45 10.66 -8.54
C THR A 8 6.99 9.21 -8.73
N GLY A 9 7.29 8.36 -7.74
CA GLY A 9 6.63 7.08 -7.55
C GLY A 9 5.19 7.27 -7.08
N TYR A 10 4.55 6.19 -6.61
CA TYR A 10 3.14 6.23 -6.18
C TYR A 10 2.85 7.39 -5.20
N LEU A 11 3.58 7.46 -4.09
CA LEU A 11 3.40 8.52 -3.08
C LEU A 11 3.65 9.91 -3.65
N GLY A 12 4.82 10.12 -4.29
CA GLY A 12 5.22 11.45 -4.69
C GLY A 12 4.41 12.00 -5.85
N ALA A 13 4.04 11.18 -6.85
CA ALA A 13 3.17 11.63 -7.93
C ALA A 13 1.78 11.98 -7.41
N THR A 14 1.18 11.14 -6.56
CA THR A 14 -0.12 11.42 -5.94
C THR A 14 -0.08 12.70 -5.11
N HIS A 15 0.99 12.89 -4.31
CA HIS A 15 1.16 14.12 -3.52
C HIS A 15 1.34 15.36 -4.41
N ALA A 16 2.16 15.29 -5.47
CA ALA A 16 2.36 16.42 -6.38
C ALA A 16 1.05 16.83 -7.07
N VAL A 17 0.29 15.85 -7.56
CA VAL A 17 -1.03 16.08 -8.18
C VAL A 17 -2.02 16.65 -7.17
N GLY A 18 -2.05 16.11 -5.94
CA GLY A 18 -2.91 16.58 -4.87
C GLY A 18 -2.62 18.03 -4.44
N MET A 19 -1.34 18.38 -4.26
CA MET A 19 -0.94 19.76 -3.94
C MET A 19 -1.33 20.72 -5.06
N ALA A 20 -1.17 20.32 -6.33
CA ALA A 20 -1.62 21.13 -7.46
C ALA A 20 -3.15 21.28 -7.51
N ALA A 21 -3.90 20.24 -7.14
CA ALA A 21 -5.37 20.30 -7.03
C ALA A 21 -5.83 21.22 -5.89
N LEU A 22 -5.08 21.30 -4.79
CA LEU A 22 -5.31 22.27 -3.71
C LEU A 22 -4.90 23.70 -4.07
N GLY A 23 -4.49 23.97 -5.33
CA GLY A 23 -4.23 25.30 -5.85
C GLY A 23 -2.78 25.78 -5.76
N HIS A 24 -1.83 24.89 -5.43
CA HIS A 24 -0.41 25.22 -5.40
C HIS A 24 0.23 25.07 -6.79
N GLU A 25 1.34 25.79 -7.02
CA GLU A 25 2.23 25.55 -8.16
C GLU A 25 3.26 24.50 -7.76
N VAL A 26 3.34 23.39 -8.52
CA VAL A 26 4.13 22.21 -8.13
C VAL A 26 5.08 21.78 -9.24
N VAL A 27 6.31 21.44 -8.86
CA VAL A 27 7.26 20.72 -9.73
C VAL A 27 7.53 19.35 -9.12
N GLY A 28 7.11 18.28 -9.81
CA GLY A 28 7.54 16.93 -9.51
C GLY A 28 8.93 16.66 -10.09
N VAL A 29 9.82 16.11 -9.29
CA VAL A 29 11.21 15.84 -9.69
C VAL A 29 11.51 14.35 -9.55
N ASP A 30 11.97 13.72 -10.62
CA ASP A 30 12.43 12.32 -10.58
C ASP A 30 13.72 12.16 -11.38
N ILE A 31 14.58 11.26 -10.96
CA ILE A 31 15.82 10.92 -11.68
C ILE A 31 15.56 10.09 -12.93
N ASP A 32 14.39 9.48 -13.06
CA ASP A 32 13.99 8.66 -14.21
C ASP A 32 13.30 9.53 -15.27
N PRO A 33 13.99 9.81 -16.40
CA PRO A 33 13.42 10.64 -17.48
C PRO A 33 12.19 9.98 -18.12
N GLY A 34 12.09 8.65 -18.11
CA GLY A 34 10.94 7.94 -18.66
C GLY A 34 9.67 8.21 -17.84
N LYS A 35 9.76 8.25 -16.52
CA LYS A 35 8.64 8.65 -15.66
C LYS A 35 8.25 10.12 -15.87
N VAL A 36 9.25 11.01 -15.96
CA VAL A 36 9.01 12.43 -16.20
C VAL A 36 8.28 12.64 -17.51
N VAL A 37 8.67 11.95 -18.59
CA VAL A 37 7.98 12.01 -19.89
C VAL A 37 6.53 11.52 -19.78
N LYS A 38 6.28 10.37 -19.18
CA LYS A 38 4.93 9.83 -19.01
C LYS A 38 4.03 10.77 -18.21
N LEU A 39 4.49 11.21 -17.03
CA LEU A 39 3.72 12.12 -16.18
C LEU A 39 3.47 13.47 -16.85
N SER A 40 4.44 14.00 -17.60
CA SER A 40 4.27 15.25 -18.37
C SER A 40 3.29 15.10 -19.53
N ALA A 41 3.09 13.89 -20.06
CA ALA A 41 2.07 13.58 -21.06
C ALA A 41 0.67 13.33 -20.44
N GLY A 42 0.53 13.34 -19.12
CA GLY A 42 -0.72 13.05 -18.42
C GLY A 42 -0.98 11.57 -18.18
N ASP A 43 0.07 10.74 -18.31
CA ASP A 43 0.01 9.29 -18.11
C ASP A 43 0.62 8.92 -16.77
N VAL A 44 -0.18 8.28 -15.90
CA VAL A 44 0.26 7.78 -14.59
C VAL A 44 0.87 6.39 -14.75
N PRO A 45 2.10 6.14 -14.28
CA PRO A 45 2.77 4.84 -14.46
C PRO A 45 2.32 3.75 -13.49
N PHE A 46 1.17 3.91 -12.84
CA PHE A 46 0.52 2.97 -11.92
C PHE A 46 -0.99 3.25 -11.91
N TYR A 47 -1.78 2.31 -11.39
CA TYR A 47 -3.22 2.49 -11.28
C TYR A 47 -3.61 3.12 -9.94
N GLU A 48 -4.32 4.24 -10.01
CA GLU A 48 -5.01 4.89 -8.88
C GLU A 48 -6.28 5.57 -9.38
N PRO A 49 -7.46 5.22 -8.85
CA PRO A 49 -8.72 5.82 -9.27
C PRO A 49 -8.70 7.35 -9.21
N GLY A 50 -9.10 8.01 -10.30
CA GLY A 50 -9.20 9.47 -10.38
C GLY A 50 -7.88 10.23 -10.58
N LEU A 51 -6.73 9.63 -10.34
CA LEU A 51 -5.44 10.33 -10.39
C LEU A 51 -5.09 10.82 -11.80
N ALA A 52 -5.35 10.02 -12.84
CA ALA A 52 -5.00 10.38 -14.21
C ALA A 52 -5.82 11.60 -14.74
N SER A 53 -7.10 11.72 -14.37
CA SER A 53 -7.91 12.92 -14.71
C SER A 53 -7.37 14.15 -14.00
N MET A 54 -7.14 14.05 -12.70
CA MET A 54 -6.60 15.14 -11.88
C MET A 54 -5.21 15.58 -12.33
N LEU A 55 -4.35 14.64 -12.75
CA LEU A 55 -3.04 14.94 -13.34
C LEU A 55 -3.20 15.81 -14.59
N ARG A 56 -4.02 15.37 -15.56
CA ARG A 56 -4.25 16.11 -16.81
C ARG A 56 -4.84 17.50 -16.60
N GLU A 57 -5.80 17.63 -15.69
CA GLU A 57 -6.41 18.93 -15.33
C GLU A 57 -5.37 19.91 -14.78
N ASN A 58 -4.47 19.45 -13.89
CA ASN A 58 -3.45 20.32 -13.29
C ASN A 58 -2.29 20.64 -14.23
N LEU A 59 -1.94 19.73 -15.15
CA LEU A 59 -1.00 20.01 -16.25
C LEU A 59 -1.58 21.09 -17.18
N ALA A 60 -2.84 20.92 -17.62
CA ALA A 60 -3.53 21.87 -18.51
C ALA A 60 -3.69 23.25 -17.86
N ALA A 61 -3.93 23.31 -16.56
CA ALA A 61 -4.00 24.54 -15.79
C ALA A 61 -2.64 25.22 -15.53
N GLY A 62 -1.53 24.57 -15.90
CA GLY A 62 -0.16 25.09 -15.69
C GLY A 62 0.29 25.06 -14.21
N ARG A 63 -0.48 24.43 -13.32
CA ARG A 63 -0.14 24.33 -11.89
C ARG A 63 0.87 23.21 -11.58
N LEU A 64 1.00 22.23 -12.47
CA LEU A 64 1.85 21.08 -12.29
C LEU A 64 2.78 20.89 -13.49
N ARG A 65 4.04 20.57 -13.25
CA ARG A 65 5.00 20.14 -14.25
C ARG A 65 5.98 19.16 -13.66
N PHE A 66 6.69 18.43 -14.50
CA PHE A 66 7.70 17.43 -14.09
C PHE A 66 9.05 17.73 -14.70
N SER A 67 10.12 17.39 -14.00
CA SER A 67 11.50 17.65 -14.43
C SER A 67 12.47 16.64 -13.83
N THR A 68 13.64 16.49 -14.45
CA THR A 68 14.80 15.81 -13.85
C THR A 68 15.81 16.81 -13.25
N ASP A 69 15.56 18.11 -13.40
CA ASP A 69 16.50 19.18 -13.11
C ASP A 69 16.37 19.67 -11.65
N TYR A 70 17.43 19.46 -10.87
CA TYR A 70 17.53 19.86 -9.48
C TYR A 70 17.78 21.38 -9.33
N ASP A 71 18.47 22.02 -10.28
CA ASP A 71 18.72 23.46 -10.24
C ASP A 71 17.39 24.21 -10.45
N LEU A 72 16.60 23.78 -11.44
CA LEU A 72 15.23 24.29 -11.62
C LEU A 72 14.38 24.13 -10.35
N ALA A 73 14.46 22.96 -9.69
CA ALA A 73 13.68 22.70 -8.49
C ALA A 73 14.10 23.60 -7.32
N ALA A 74 15.40 23.80 -7.11
CA ALA A 74 15.95 24.67 -6.07
C ALA A 74 15.54 26.14 -6.27
N ASP A 75 15.52 26.61 -7.53
CA ASP A 75 15.12 27.99 -7.86
C ASP A 75 13.61 28.20 -7.85
N PHE A 76 12.82 27.15 -8.04
CA PHE A 76 11.37 27.26 -8.18
C PHE A 76 10.63 27.52 -6.86
N ALA A 77 11.03 26.86 -5.78
CA ALA A 77 10.29 26.85 -4.52
C ALA A 77 11.19 26.97 -3.28
N ASP A 78 10.55 27.27 -2.14
CA ASP A 78 11.20 27.27 -0.83
C ASP A 78 10.75 26.07 0.03
N VAL A 79 9.77 25.29 -0.43
CA VAL A 79 9.28 24.06 0.22
C VAL A 79 9.50 22.88 -0.70
N HIS A 80 10.24 21.87 -0.21
CA HIS A 80 10.67 20.71 -0.97
C HIS A 80 10.27 19.41 -0.28
N PHE A 81 9.33 18.67 -0.85
CA PHE A 81 8.88 17.38 -0.32
C PHE A 81 9.77 16.24 -0.79
N LEU A 82 10.07 15.29 0.13
CA LEU A 82 10.77 14.06 -0.15
C LEU A 82 9.75 12.90 -0.18
N GLY A 83 9.36 12.48 -1.39
CA GLY A 83 8.43 11.36 -1.64
C GLY A 83 9.11 10.12 -2.25
N VAL A 84 10.43 9.97 -2.07
CA VAL A 84 11.21 8.86 -2.62
C VAL A 84 10.95 7.54 -1.91
N GLY A 85 11.11 6.42 -2.62
CA GLY A 85 10.94 5.10 -2.04
C GLY A 85 12.01 4.74 -1.01
N THR A 86 11.56 4.03 0.06
CA THR A 86 12.40 3.47 1.11
C THR A 86 12.20 1.95 1.18
N PRO A 87 12.70 1.19 0.17
CA PRO A 87 12.50 -0.25 0.13
C PRO A 87 13.25 -0.94 1.28
N GLN A 88 12.86 -2.18 1.57
CA GLN A 88 13.62 -3.03 2.49
C GLN A 88 14.99 -3.36 1.88
N LYS A 89 16.05 -3.33 2.68
CA LYS A 89 17.38 -3.80 2.28
C LYS A 89 17.32 -5.29 1.93
N ARG A 90 18.09 -5.71 0.93
CA ARG A 90 18.16 -7.13 0.54
C ARG A 90 18.80 -7.95 1.67
N GLY A 91 18.09 -9.00 2.11
CA GLY A 91 18.56 -9.92 3.16
C GLY A 91 18.47 -9.36 4.59
N GLU A 92 17.95 -8.17 4.79
CA GLU A 92 17.81 -7.53 6.10
C GLU A 92 16.41 -6.95 6.28
N TYR A 93 15.99 -6.68 7.51
CA TYR A 93 14.71 -6.02 7.80
C TYR A 93 14.78 -4.50 7.75
N GLY A 94 15.98 -3.92 7.76
CA GLY A 94 16.17 -2.47 7.73
C GLY A 94 15.72 -1.80 6.44
N ALA A 95 15.34 -0.52 6.52
CA ALA A 95 15.00 0.30 5.36
C ALA A 95 16.25 0.80 4.62
N ASP A 96 16.18 0.87 3.29
CA ASP A 96 17.21 1.47 2.46
C ASP A 96 16.91 2.97 2.27
N LEU A 97 17.76 3.81 2.85
CA LEU A 97 17.62 5.26 2.85
C LEU A 97 18.46 5.96 1.78
N ARG A 98 19.14 5.23 0.89
CA ARG A 98 20.04 5.81 -0.12
C ARG A 98 19.35 6.86 -0.99
N HIS A 99 18.09 6.64 -1.36
CA HIS A 99 17.33 7.60 -2.17
C HIS A 99 17.04 8.89 -1.40
N VAL A 100 16.71 8.79 -0.11
CA VAL A 100 16.45 9.95 0.74
C VAL A 100 17.71 10.80 0.89
N HIS A 101 18.85 10.16 1.18
CA HIS A 101 20.15 10.85 1.24
C HIS A 101 20.54 11.48 -0.09
N ALA A 102 20.32 10.78 -1.22
CA ALA A 102 20.66 11.30 -2.54
C ALA A 102 19.90 12.58 -2.90
N VAL A 103 18.64 12.71 -2.45
CA VAL A 103 17.89 13.97 -2.67
C VAL A 103 18.48 15.10 -1.83
N ILE A 104 18.81 14.87 -0.56
CA ILE A 104 19.48 15.88 0.29
C ILE A 104 20.81 16.32 -0.33
N ASP A 105 21.64 15.37 -0.76
CA ASP A 105 22.96 15.63 -1.37
C ASP A 105 22.83 16.37 -2.69
N GLY A 106 21.81 16.08 -3.45
CA GLY A 106 21.54 16.75 -4.73
C GLY A 106 20.93 18.14 -4.57
N LEU A 107 20.00 18.32 -3.66
CA LEU A 107 19.23 19.56 -3.52
C LEU A 107 19.95 20.63 -2.68
N VAL A 108 20.41 20.27 -1.47
CA VAL A 108 20.86 21.27 -0.48
C VAL A 108 22.01 22.16 -0.99
N PRO A 109 23.05 21.64 -1.68
CA PRO A 109 24.10 22.48 -2.22
C PRO A 109 23.65 23.49 -3.30
N ARG A 110 22.47 23.30 -3.86
CA ARG A 110 21.87 24.15 -4.90
C ARG A 110 21.04 25.29 -4.35
N LEU A 111 20.59 25.17 -3.10
CA LEU A 111 19.76 26.19 -2.45
C LEU A 111 20.54 27.49 -2.27
N THR A 112 19.97 28.60 -2.70
CA THR A 112 20.54 29.95 -2.64
C THR A 112 19.81 30.88 -1.70
N ARG A 113 18.67 30.41 -1.15
CA ARG A 113 17.80 31.13 -0.21
C ARG A 113 17.25 30.17 0.86
N PRO A 114 16.73 30.73 1.96
CA PRO A 114 16.15 29.89 3.02
C PRO A 114 15.09 28.94 2.49
N ALA A 115 15.12 27.69 2.93
CA ALA A 115 14.22 26.65 2.44
C ALA A 115 13.79 25.66 3.55
N VAL A 116 12.68 24.97 3.32
CA VAL A 116 12.15 23.88 4.16
C VAL A 116 12.16 22.58 3.36
N ILE A 117 12.81 21.57 3.88
CA ILE A 117 12.77 20.21 3.34
C ILE A 117 11.79 19.40 4.18
N VAL A 118 10.79 18.79 3.53
CA VAL A 118 9.68 18.08 4.20
C VAL A 118 9.72 16.62 3.82
N GLY A 119 10.09 15.73 4.75
CA GLY A 119 10.03 14.29 4.53
C GLY A 119 8.60 13.76 4.57
N LYS A 120 8.18 13.03 3.53
CA LYS A 120 6.91 12.29 3.49
C LYS A 120 7.09 10.79 3.50
N SER A 121 8.24 10.30 3.07
CA SER A 121 8.54 8.87 3.02
C SER A 121 8.48 8.24 4.42
N THR A 122 8.07 6.97 4.49
CA THR A 122 8.15 6.20 5.74
C THR A 122 9.61 5.81 5.99
N VAL A 123 10.14 6.24 7.13
CA VAL A 123 11.55 6.04 7.50
C VAL A 123 11.68 5.52 8.94
N PRO A 124 12.79 4.89 9.30
CA PRO A 124 13.12 4.58 10.68
C PRO A 124 13.26 5.84 11.52
N VAL A 125 12.77 5.79 12.77
CA VAL A 125 12.87 6.91 13.72
C VAL A 125 14.32 7.38 13.92
N GLY A 126 14.50 8.70 13.87
CA GLY A 126 15.79 9.39 13.96
C GLY A 126 16.36 9.79 12.60
N THR A 127 15.78 9.34 11.48
CA THR A 127 16.22 9.69 10.11
C THR A 127 16.10 11.18 9.86
N ALA A 128 14.99 11.81 10.21
CA ALA A 128 14.76 13.24 10.01
C ALA A 128 15.83 14.10 10.71
N ALA A 129 16.20 13.75 11.94
CA ALA A 129 17.27 14.43 12.69
C ALA A 129 18.65 14.24 12.03
N ASP A 130 18.92 13.04 11.47
CA ASP A 130 20.16 12.77 10.71
C ASP A 130 20.21 13.60 9.42
N LEU A 131 19.11 13.68 8.69
CA LEU A 131 18.99 14.51 7.49
C LEU A 131 19.15 16.00 7.79
N ALA A 132 18.60 16.48 8.91
CA ALA A 132 18.78 17.86 9.37
C ALA A 132 20.27 18.18 9.65
N ARG A 133 20.99 17.27 10.31
CA ARG A 133 22.44 17.40 10.51
C ARG A 133 23.19 17.41 9.18
N ARG A 134 22.86 16.48 8.28
CA ARG A 134 23.46 16.40 6.94
C ARG A 134 23.21 17.66 6.12
N ALA A 135 21.97 18.15 6.10
CA ALA A 135 21.61 19.38 5.39
C ALA A 135 22.48 20.56 5.87
N ARG A 136 22.63 20.73 7.19
CA ARG A 136 23.50 21.80 7.75
C ARG A 136 24.95 21.73 7.25
N THR A 137 25.51 20.53 7.02
CA THR A 137 26.89 20.37 6.50
C THR A 137 27.01 20.66 5.01
N LEU A 138 25.92 20.61 4.27
CA LEU A 138 25.87 20.79 2.82
C LEU A 138 25.39 22.19 2.41
N THR A 139 24.77 22.90 3.33
CA THR A 139 24.19 24.23 3.10
C THR A 139 25.29 25.27 2.88
N ARG A 140 25.09 26.18 1.92
CA ARG A 140 25.97 27.29 1.64
C ARG A 140 25.94 28.32 2.78
N ASP A 141 27.02 29.03 2.96
CA ASP A 141 27.10 30.11 3.94
C ASP A 141 25.99 31.15 3.72
N GLY A 142 25.29 31.49 4.81
CA GLY A 142 24.18 32.46 4.81
C GLY A 142 22.83 31.92 4.33
N VAL A 143 22.73 30.67 3.91
CA VAL A 143 21.48 30.00 3.62
C VAL A 143 21.02 29.22 4.86
N ASP A 144 19.73 29.28 5.19
CA ASP A 144 19.15 28.53 6.29
C ASP A 144 18.21 27.46 5.75
N VAL A 145 18.41 26.20 6.15
CA VAL A 145 17.61 25.04 5.72
C VAL A 145 17.05 24.30 6.92
N GLU A 146 15.73 24.33 7.05
CA GLU A 146 15.02 23.58 8.07
C GLU A 146 14.52 22.23 7.51
N VAL A 147 14.49 21.19 8.35
CA VAL A 147 13.93 19.87 8.00
C VAL A 147 12.72 19.62 8.87
N ALA A 148 11.61 19.29 8.24
CA ALA A 148 10.38 18.83 8.88
C ALA A 148 10.03 17.41 8.43
N TRP A 149 9.16 16.75 9.17
CA TRP A 149 8.62 15.44 8.81
C TRP A 149 7.10 15.47 8.78
N ASN A 150 6.53 15.19 7.62
CA ASN A 150 5.08 15.16 7.41
C ASN A 150 4.69 13.81 6.80
N PRO A 151 4.58 12.76 7.63
CA PRO A 151 4.24 11.42 7.15
C PRO A 151 2.90 11.43 6.42
N GLU A 152 2.75 10.52 5.46
CA GLU A 152 1.51 10.27 4.75
C GLU A 152 0.70 9.14 5.41
N PHE A 153 -0.61 9.14 5.20
CA PHE A 153 -1.52 8.08 5.65
C PHE A 153 -2.43 7.60 4.52
N LEU A 154 -1.94 7.69 3.28
CA LEU A 154 -2.67 7.35 2.07
C LEU A 154 -2.92 5.84 2.00
N ARG A 155 -4.09 5.48 1.47
CA ARG A 155 -4.45 4.11 1.12
C ARG A 155 -4.41 3.97 -0.40
N GLU A 156 -3.59 3.08 -0.94
CA GLU A 156 -3.62 2.76 -2.38
C GLU A 156 -5.06 2.45 -2.81
N GLY A 157 -5.49 2.94 -3.98
CA GLY A 157 -6.89 2.86 -4.44
C GLY A 157 -7.83 3.92 -3.87
N PHE A 158 -7.40 4.67 -2.85
CA PHE A 158 -8.12 5.79 -2.23
C PHE A 158 -7.22 7.01 -2.02
N ALA A 159 -6.03 7.01 -2.59
CA ALA A 159 -5.01 8.01 -2.28
C ALA A 159 -5.38 9.42 -2.75
N VAL A 160 -6.15 9.54 -3.82
CA VAL A 160 -6.71 10.83 -4.27
C VAL A 160 -7.64 11.40 -3.19
N HIS A 161 -8.58 10.60 -2.71
CA HIS A 161 -9.49 10.99 -1.63
C HIS A 161 -8.73 11.35 -0.36
N ASP A 162 -7.81 10.46 0.08
CA ASP A 162 -7.06 10.64 1.31
C ASP A 162 -6.10 11.85 1.25
N THR A 163 -5.69 12.29 0.06
CA THR A 163 -4.89 13.51 -0.13
C THR A 163 -5.74 14.78 0.00
N LEU A 164 -6.96 14.76 -0.55
CA LEU A 164 -7.87 15.90 -0.56
C LEU A 164 -8.70 16.01 0.72
N HIS A 165 -8.93 14.89 1.40
CA HIS A 165 -9.75 14.80 2.63
C HIS A 165 -9.04 13.92 3.67
N PRO A 166 -7.85 14.31 4.15
CA PRO A 166 -7.11 13.51 5.13
C PRO A 166 -7.81 13.56 6.50
N ASP A 167 -7.81 12.42 7.21
CA ASP A 167 -8.32 12.37 8.60
C ASP A 167 -7.53 13.27 9.55
N ARG A 168 -6.27 13.51 9.24
CA ARG A 168 -5.34 14.33 10.03
C ARG A 168 -4.08 14.67 9.23
N ILE A 169 -3.43 15.76 9.61
CA ILE A 169 -2.09 16.15 9.15
C ILE A 169 -1.16 16.13 10.36
N VAL A 170 -0.05 15.39 10.26
CA VAL A 170 1.00 15.34 11.31
C VAL A 170 2.24 16.03 10.78
N VAL A 171 2.80 16.93 11.59
CA VAL A 171 4.00 17.70 11.25
C VAL A 171 4.99 17.61 12.39
N GLY A 172 6.13 16.97 12.15
CA GLY A 172 7.27 16.96 13.05
C GLY A 172 8.23 18.10 12.70
N VAL A 173 8.59 18.90 13.69
CA VAL A 173 9.56 20.00 13.54
C VAL A 173 10.62 19.94 14.63
N GLN A 174 11.75 20.63 14.41
CA GLN A 174 12.75 20.86 15.44
C GLN A 174 12.23 21.95 16.41
N SER A 175 12.67 21.91 17.66
CA SER A 175 12.18 22.84 18.70
C SER A 175 12.49 24.32 18.42
N ASP A 176 13.50 24.57 17.60
CA ASP A 176 13.94 25.90 17.16
C ASP A 176 13.40 26.29 15.76
N SER A 177 12.61 25.42 15.16
CA SER A 177 12.03 25.65 13.83
C SER A 177 10.86 26.61 13.90
N VAL A 178 10.95 27.69 13.14
CA VAL A 178 9.85 28.69 13.00
C VAL A 178 9.26 28.66 11.61
N ARG A 179 10.11 28.49 10.59
CA ARG A 179 9.71 28.55 9.18
C ARG A 179 8.97 27.30 8.73
N ALA A 180 9.44 26.10 9.15
CA ALA A 180 8.85 24.86 8.67
C ALA A 180 7.39 24.68 9.12
N GLU A 181 7.06 24.98 10.37
CA GLU A 181 5.68 24.94 10.84
C GLU A 181 4.80 25.97 10.10
N ALA A 182 5.26 27.23 9.97
CA ALA A 182 4.53 28.28 9.30
C ALA A 182 4.25 27.93 7.82
N ALA A 183 5.26 27.45 7.11
CA ALA A 183 5.14 27.04 5.69
C ALA A 183 4.14 25.90 5.51
N LEU A 184 4.16 24.90 6.39
CA LEU A 184 3.22 23.77 6.30
C LEU A 184 1.80 24.16 6.70
N ARG A 185 1.63 25.05 7.67
CA ARG A 185 0.31 25.62 7.99
C ARG A 185 -0.27 26.41 6.82
N GLU A 186 0.52 27.21 6.13
CA GLU A 186 0.10 27.94 4.94
C GLU A 186 -0.23 26.98 3.78
N LEU A 187 0.58 25.95 3.56
CA LEU A 187 0.40 24.99 2.48
C LEU A 187 -0.87 24.14 2.68
N TYR A 188 -1.20 23.78 3.91
CA TYR A 188 -2.41 23.04 4.26
C TYR A 188 -3.56 23.91 4.75
N ALA A 189 -3.49 25.25 4.60
CA ALA A 189 -4.48 26.18 5.14
C ALA A 189 -5.92 25.81 4.75
N HIS A 190 -6.15 25.48 3.48
CA HIS A 190 -7.47 25.09 2.99
C HIS A 190 -8.04 23.87 3.75
N LEU A 191 -7.25 22.83 3.95
CA LEU A 191 -7.68 21.63 4.68
C LEU A 191 -7.89 21.92 6.18
N ILE A 192 -7.06 22.76 6.76
CA ILE A 192 -7.19 23.19 8.17
C ILE A 192 -8.49 24.00 8.35
N ASP A 193 -8.81 24.89 7.42
CA ASP A 193 -10.02 25.69 7.43
C ASP A 193 -11.29 24.83 7.26
N GLU A 194 -11.18 23.70 6.57
CA GLU A 194 -12.23 22.67 6.48
C GLU A 194 -12.35 21.79 7.73
N GLY A 195 -11.51 22.02 8.75
CA GLY A 195 -11.57 21.32 10.03
C GLY A 195 -10.65 20.11 10.16
N VAL A 196 -9.77 19.85 9.20
CA VAL A 196 -8.77 18.78 9.32
C VAL A 196 -7.79 19.12 10.45
N PRO A 197 -7.60 18.24 11.47
CA PRO A 197 -6.70 18.52 12.57
C PRO A 197 -5.23 18.50 12.10
N LEU A 198 -4.51 19.58 12.39
CA LEU A 198 -3.07 19.67 12.24
C LEU A 198 -2.39 19.42 13.59
N LEU A 199 -1.63 18.35 13.68
CA LEU A 199 -0.90 17.92 14.87
C LEU A 199 0.58 18.26 14.68
N VAL A 200 1.07 19.25 15.42
CA VAL A 200 2.50 19.62 15.41
C VAL A 200 3.19 18.93 16.57
N THR A 201 4.34 18.30 16.31
CA THR A 201 5.12 17.53 17.29
C THR A 201 6.62 17.60 16.94
N ASP A 202 7.46 16.84 17.65
CA ASP A 202 8.87 16.67 17.31
C ASP A 202 9.04 15.69 16.11
N LEU A 203 10.26 15.69 15.53
CA LEU A 203 10.59 14.86 14.36
C LEU A 203 10.41 13.37 14.64
N GLN A 204 10.88 12.90 15.80
CA GLN A 204 10.86 11.49 16.18
C GLN A 204 9.43 10.99 16.38
N THR A 205 8.59 11.78 17.03
CA THR A 205 7.18 11.45 17.22
C THR A 205 6.46 11.37 15.88
N ALA A 206 6.68 12.30 14.94
CA ALA A 206 6.07 12.28 13.60
C ALA A 206 6.48 11.03 12.81
N GLU A 207 7.77 10.62 12.86
CA GLU A 207 8.24 9.38 12.25
C GLU A 207 7.57 8.15 12.86
N LEU A 208 7.47 8.10 14.19
CA LEU A 208 6.87 6.98 14.95
C LEU A 208 5.37 6.85 14.71
N VAL A 209 4.63 7.95 14.58
CA VAL A 209 3.17 7.92 14.33
C VAL A 209 2.85 7.08 13.10
N LYS A 210 3.62 7.24 12.01
CA LYS A 210 3.38 6.49 10.76
C LYS A 210 3.60 5.00 10.93
N VAL A 211 4.75 4.59 11.43
CA VAL A 211 5.08 3.17 11.57
C VAL A 211 4.23 2.49 12.64
N SER A 212 3.87 3.21 13.71
CA SER A 212 2.97 2.70 14.75
C SER A 212 1.54 2.49 14.22
N ALA A 213 1.02 3.42 13.41
CA ALA A 213 -0.28 3.25 12.76
C ALA A 213 -0.28 2.01 11.85
N ASN A 214 0.74 1.84 11.01
CA ASN A 214 0.85 0.66 10.14
C ASN A 214 0.99 -0.64 10.93
N ALA A 215 1.77 -0.65 12.02
CA ALA A 215 1.92 -1.80 12.91
C ALA A 215 0.58 -2.17 13.59
N PHE A 216 -0.19 -1.19 14.02
CA PHE A 216 -1.50 -1.42 14.63
C PHE A 216 -2.51 -1.97 13.61
N LEU A 217 -2.55 -1.43 12.40
CA LEU A 217 -3.42 -1.92 11.33
C LEU A 217 -3.06 -3.36 10.92
N ALA A 218 -1.77 -3.67 10.78
CA ALA A 218 -1.30 -5.03 10.54
C ALA A 218 -1.70 -5.99 11.68
N THR A 219 -1.64 -5.52 12.94
CA THR A 219 -2.07 -6.29 14.10
C THR A 219 -3.56 -6.59 14.06
N LYS A 220 -4.41 -5.64 13.70
CA LYS A 220 -5.87 -5.86 13.54
C LYS A 220 -6.16 -6.94 12.51
N ILE A 221 -5.49 -6.90 11.34
CA ILE A 221 -5.68 -7.92 10.29
C ILE A 221 -5.18 -9.29 10.76
N SER A 222 -4.01 -9.39 11.37
CA SER A 222 -3.50 -10.66 11.87
C SER A 222 -4.33 -11.19 13.05
N PHE A 223 -4.84 -10.31 13.91
CA PHE A 223 -5.75 -10.69 14.98
C PHE A 223 -7.00 -11.38 14.43
N ILE A 224 -7.72 -10.73 13.50
CA ILE A 224 -8.95 -11.35 12.96
C ILE A 224 -8.65 -12.62 12.15
N ASN A 225 -7.48 -12.72 11.52
CA ASN A 225 -7.04 -13.92 10.83
C ASN A 225 -6.74 -15.08 11.80
N ALA A 226 -6.16 -14.81 12.98
CA ALA A 226 -6.01 -15.80 14.04
C ALA A 226 -7.38 -16.25 14.60
N ILE A 227 -8.31 -15.31 14.80
CA ILE A 227 -9.68 -15.64 15.22
C ILE A 227 -10.42 -16.44 14.15
N ALA A 228 -10.15 -16.21 12.87
CA ALA A 228 -10.71 -17.02 11.79
C ALA A 228 -10.31 -18.50 11.90
N GLU A 229 -9.08 -18.81 12.30
CA GLU A 229 -8.65 -20.21 12.56
C GLU A 229 -9.45 -20.83 13.72
N VAL A 230 -9.74 -20.05 14.77
CA VAL A 230 -10.57 -20.50 15.89
C VAL A 230 -12.03 -20.72 15.42
N CYS A 231 -12.56 -19.83 14.60
CA CYS A 231 -13.91 -19.97 14.03
C CYS A 231 -14.03 -21.24 13.17
N GLU A 232 -13.04 -21.53 12.33
CA GLU A 232 -12.99 -22.77 11.53
C GLU A 232 -13.08 -24.03 12.42
N ALA A 233 -12.31 -24.04 13.51
CA ALA A 233 -12.27 -25.17 14.46
C ALA A 233 -13.57 -25.29 15.30
N ALA A 234 -14.16 -24.16 15.71
CA ALA A 234 -15.35 -24.11 16.56
C ALA A 234 -16.65 -24.22 15.76
N GLY A 235 -16.61 -24.06 14.42
CA GLY A 235 -17.80 -24.01 13.57
C GLY A 235 -18.55 -22.67 13.64
N ALA A 236 -17.84 -21.59 13.99
CA ALA A 236 -18.35 -20.22 14.02
C ALA A 236 -18.12 -19.50 12.67
N ASP A 237 -18.72 -18.30 12.53
CA ASP A 237 -18.55 -17.41 11.37
C ASP A 237 -17.74 -16.17 11.76
N VAL A 238 -16.55 -16.01 11.16
CA VAL A 238 -15.66 -14.89 11.44
C VAL A 238 -16.22 -13.55 10.99
N ARG A 239 -17.10 -13.49 9.95
CA ARG A 239 -17.71 -12.23 9.50
C ARG A 239 -18.69 -11.71 10.56
N ALA A 240 -19.60 -12.57 11.02
CA ALA A 240 -20.54 -12.20 12.08
C ALA A 240 -19.81 -11.79 13.37
N LEU A 241 -18.72 -12.50 13.71
CA LEU A 241 -17.87 -12.15 14.85
C LEU A 241 -17.22 -10.77 14.65
N ALA A 242 -16.62 -10.51 13.48
CA ALA A 242 -15.97 -9.24 13.18
C ALA A 242 -16.97 -8.06 13.18
N ASP A 243 -18.18 -8.28 12.68
CA ASP A 243 -19.27 -7.29 12.72
C ASP A 243 -19.67 -6.97 14.16
N ALA A 244 -19.85 -7.99 14.99
CA ALA A 244 -20.15 -7.82 16.42
C ALA A 244 -19.06 -7.04 17.16
N LEU A 245 -17.78 -7.38 16.93
CA LEU A 245 -16.64 -6.62 17.48
C LEU A 245 -16.62 -5.17 16.99
N GLY A 246 -16.96 -4.98 15.72
CA GLY A 246 -16.96 -3.67 15.08
C GLY A 246 -17.97 -2.66 15.62
N HIS A 247 -19.03 -3.13 16.29
CA HIS A 247 -20.00 -2.27 16.97
C HIS A 247 -19.45 -1.61 18.24
N ASP A 248 -18.37 -2.14 18.82
CA ASP A 248 -17.70 -1.47 19.92
C ASP A 248 -16.82 -0.31 19.36
N PRO A 249 -17.12 0.97 19.69
CA PRO A 249 -16.38 2.12 19.17
C PRO A 249 -14.90 2.12 19.57
N ARG A 250 -14.52 1.41 20.64
CA ARG A 250 -13.12 1.25 21.06
C ARG A 250 -12.34 0.34 20.10
N ILE A 251 -13.00 -0.51 19.34
CA ILE A 251 -12.42 -1.47 18.40
C ILE A 251 -12.59 -0.98 16.96
N GLY A 252 -13.83 -0.70 16.56
CA GLY A 252 -14.21 -0.29 15.21
C GLY A 252 -14.08 -1.41 14.16
N ARG A 253 -14.91 -1.38 13.15
CA ARG A 253 -15.05 -2.46 12.14
C ARG A 253 -13.90 -2.52 11.14
N GLN A 254 -13.28 -1.37 10.84
CA GLN A 254 -12.24 -1.29 9.82
C GLN A 254 -11.03 -2.17 10.16
N TYR A 255 -10.43 -2.79 9.14
CA TYR A 255 -9.30 -3.72 9.23
C TYR A 255 -9.59 -5.03 10.00
N LEU A 256 -10.87 -5.40 10.17
CA LEU A 256 -11.30 -6.70 10.73
C LEU A 256 -11.88 -7.65 9.68
N ASN A 257 -11.42 -7.59 8.42
CA ASN A 257 -11.78 -8.56 7.40
C ASN A 257 -10.75 -9.70 7.38
N ALA A 258 -11.21 -10.92 7.71
CA ALA A 258 -10.37 -12.11 7.62
C ALA A 258 -10.19 -12.52 6.15
N GLY A 259 -9.01 -13.08 5.84
CA GLY A 259 -8.69 -13.54 4.48
C GLY A 259 -7.27 -14.09 4.37
N LEU A 260 -6.65 -13.87 3.20
CA LEU A 260 -5.27 -14.30 2.88
C LEU A 260 -4.16 -13.59 3.66
N GLY A 261 -4.50 -12.56 4.44
CA GLY A 261 -3.55 -11.65 5.04
C GLY A 261 -3.30 -10.41 4.19
N PHE A 262 -2.42 -9.55 4.71
CA PHE A 262 -2.01 -8.32 4.05
C PHE A 262 -0.74 -8.52 3.18
N GLY A 263 -0.61 -7.68 2.17
CA GLY A 263 0.53 -7.57 1.27
C GLY A 263 0.80 -6.10 0.93
N GLY A 264 1.29 -5.86 -0.27
CA GLY A 264 1.62 -4.53 -0.77
C GLY A 264 2.97 -4.02 -0.30
N GLY A 265 3.32 -2.86 -0.81
CA GLY A 265 4.61 -2.22 -0.55
C GLY A 265 4.74 -1.52 0.80
N CYS A 266 3.73 -1.56 1.70
CA CYS A 266 3.72 -0.78 2.94
C CYS A 266 3.76 -1.66 4.20
N LEU A 267 2.67 -2.35 4.55
CA LEU A 267 2.56 -3.02 5.84
C LEU A 267 3.68 -4.04 6.11
N PRO A 268 4.01 -4.98 5.18
CA PRO A 268 5.03 -5.99 5.48
C PRO A 268 6.41 -5.38 5.75
N LYS A 269 6.84 -4.43 4.91
CA LYS A 269 8.16 -3.80 5.08
C LYS A 269 8.25 -2.92 6.31
N ASP A 270 7.15 -2.18 6.64
CA ASP A 270 7.16 -1.21 7.72
C ASP A 270 7.21 -1.88 9.09
N ILE A 271 6.46 -2.98 9.30
CA ILE A 271 6.54 -3.73 10.56
C ILE A 271 7.92 -4.37 10.75
N ARG A 272 8.53 -4.90 9.67
CA ARG A 272 9.89 -5.48 9.71
C ARG A 272 10.95 -4.41 9.99
N ALA A 273 10.88 -3.26 9.31
CA ALA A 273 11.77 -2.13 9.54
C ALA A 273 11.60 -1.55 10.95
N PHE A 274 10.38 -1.51 11.47
CA PHE A 274 10.10 -1.03 12.83
C PHE A 274 10.71 -1.95 13.89
N MET A 275 10.56 -3.28 13.74
CA MET A 275 11.21 -4.25 14.62
C MET A 275 12.74 -4.13 14.58
N ALA A 276 13.33 -3.98 13.38
CA ALA A 276 14.77 -3.82 13.22
C ALA A 276 15.25 -2.55 13.93
N ARG A 277 14.57 -1.42 13.71
CA ARG A 277 14.93 -0.15 14.33
C ARG A 277 14.77 -0.16 15.85
N ALA A 278 13.72 -0.79 16.38
CA ALA A 278 13.56 -0.95 17.83
C ALA A 278 14.72 -1.74 18.44
N GLY A 279 15.22 -2.77 17.75
CA GLY A 279 16.41 -3.51 18.15
C GLY A 279 17.68 -2.65 18.20
N GLU A 280 17.91 -1.83 17.16
CA GLU A 280 19.04 -0.88 17.11
C GLU A 280 19.00 0.14 18.25
N LEU A 281 17.80 0.51 18.72
CA LEU A 281 17.58 1.44 19.83
C LEU A 281 17.59 0.75 21.20
N GLY A 282 17.81 -0.57 21.27
CA GLY A 282 17.78 -1.33 22.52
C GLY A 282 16.38 -1.67 23.04
N ALA A 283 15.32 -1.41 22.25
CA ALA A 283 13.91 -1.66 22.59
C ALA A 283 13.34 -2.93 21.90
N ASN A 284 14.18 -3.92 21.59
CA ASN A 284 13.82 -5.13 20.84
C ASN A 284 12.70 -5.96 21.48
N HIS A 285 12.56 -5.93 22.80
CA HIS A 285 11.48 -6.65 23.50
C HIS A 285 10.10 -6.00 23.35
N ALA A 286 10.04 -4.70 23.13
CA ALA A 286 8.77 -3.96 23.05
C ALA A 286 7.90 -4.38 21.85
N LEU A 287 8.51 -4.78 20.73
CA LEU A 287 7.84 -5.10 19.48
C LEU A 287 7.87 -6.60 19.13
N THR A 288 8.16 -7.49 20.09
CA THR A 288 8.20 -8.95 19.84
C THR A 288 6.88 -9.50 19.30
N PHE A 289 5.73 -8.92 19.71
CA PHE A 289 4.40 -9.31 19.21
C PHE A 289 4.25 -9.14 17.69
N LEU A 290 4.97 -8.21 17.06
CA LEU A 290 4.93 -8.01 15.62
C LEU A 290 5.52 -9.19 14.82
N ARG A 291 6.38 -10.01 15.46
CA ARG A 291 6.84 -11.27 14.86
C ARG A 291 5.70 -12.25 14.69
N GLU A 292 4.82 -12.35 15.70
CA GLU A 292 3.61 -13.18 15.61
C GLU A 292 2.62 -12.60 14.59
N VAL A 293 2.48 -11.27 14.52
CA VAL A 293 1.66 -10.61 13.50
C VAL A 293 2.12 -11.00 12.09
N ASP A 294 3.42 -10.93 11.79
CA ASP A 294 3.99 -11.34 10.50
C ASP A 294 3.87 -12.86 10.27
N SER A 295 4.10 -13.68 11.31
CA SER A 295 3.95 -15.13 11.27
C SER A 295 2.52 -15.57 10.94
N ILE A 296 1.52 -15.00 11.63
CA ILE A 296 0.10 -15.24 11.33
C ILE A 296 -0.20 -14.87 9.89
N ASN A 297 0.25 -13.69 9.45
CA ASN A 297 0.04 -13.21 8.08
C ASN A 297 0.58 -14.20 7.03
N MET A 298 1.76 -14.75 7.24
CA MET A 298 2.37 -15.71 6.33
C MET A 298 1.65 -17.07 6.34
N ARG A 299 1.18 -17.56 7.51
CA ARG A 299 0.45 -18.83 7.63
C ARG A 299 -0.86 -18.83 6.83
N ARG A 300 -1.53 -17.68 6.68
CA ARG A 300 -2.79 -17.60 5.91
C ARG A 300 -2.61 -18.03 4.45
N ARG A 301 -1.46 -17.78 3.86
CA ARG A 301 -1.13 -18.22 2.48
C ARG A 301 -1.05 -19.74 2.40
N ALA A 302 -0.36 -20.38 3.35
CA ALA A 302 -0.30 -21.85 3.43
C ALA A 302 -1.69 -22.45 3.67
N ARG A 303 -2.48 -21.85 4.59
CA ARG A 303 -3.86 -22.29 4.86
C ARG A 303 -4.74 -22.24 3.61
N MET A 304 -4.56 -21.23 2.76
CA MET A 304 -5.28 -21.13 1.50
C MET A 304 -4.92 -22.27 0.52
N VAL A 305 -3.65 -22.64 0.45
CA VAL A 305 -3.20 -23.80 -0.36
C VAL A 305 -3.80 -25.09 0.16
N GLU A 306 -3.84 -25.31 1.48
CA GLU A 306 -4.52 -26.47 2.09
C GLU A 306 -5.99 -26.50 1.73
N LEU A 307 -6.67 -25.36 1.79
CA LEU A 307 -8.09 -25.25 1.46
C LEU A 307 -8.35 -25.55 -0.02
N ALA A 308 -7.51 -25.02 -0.92
CA ALA A 308 -7.55 -25.33 -2.36
C ALA A 308 -7.29 -26.82 -2.63
N THR A 309 -6.33 -27.42 -1.92
CA THR A 309 -6.05 -28.86 -2.02
C THR A 309 -7.28 -29.69 -1.62
N ALA A 310 -7.92 -29.34 -0.53
CA ALA A 310 -9.15 -30.01 -0.11
C ALA A 310 -10.30 -29.82 -1.11
N ALA A 311 -10.41 -28.62 -1.69
CA ALA A 311 -11.38 -28.29 -2.73
C ALA A 311 -11.19 -29.14 -4.00
N CYS A 312 -9.95 -29.43 -4.38
CA CYS A 312 -9.59 -30.30 -5.51
C CYS A 312 -9.56 -31.82 -5.15
N GLY A 313 -10.21 -32.23 -4.07
CA GLY A 313 -10.34 -33.65 -3.71
C GLY A 313 -9.12 -34.23 -2.99
N GLY A 314 -8.24 -33.42 -2.44
CA GLY A 314 -7.07 -33.83 -1.64
C GLY A 314 -5.74 -33.83 -2.40
N SER A 315 -5.72 -33.47 -3.68
CA SER A 315 -4.49 -33.37 -4.48
C SER A 315 -4.59 -32.19 -5.47
N LEU A 316 -3.50 -31.49 -5.65
CA LEU A 316 -3.35 -30.45 -6.67
C LEU A 316 -2.64 -30.94 -7.94
N LEU A 317 -2.11 -32.17 -7.91
CA LEU A 317 -1.36 -32.73 -9.05
C LEU A 317 -2.29 -32.91 -10.26
N GLY A 318 -2.02 -32.14 -11.31
CA GLY A 318 -2.80 -32.16 -12.55
C GLY A 318 -4.13 -31.41 -12.48
N ALA A 319 -4.48 -30.76 -11.34
CA ALA A 319 -5.67 -29.95 -11.22
C ALA A 319 -5.52 -28.62 -12.00
N ASN A 320 -6.60 -28.19 -12.68
CA ASN A 320 -6.70 -26.87 -13.28
C ASN A 320 -7.32 -25.90 -12.28
N VAL A 321 -6.59 -24.88 -11.90
CA VAL A 321 -7.02 -23.92 -10.87
C VAL A 321 -7.07 -22.52 -11.44
N ALA A 322 -8.26 -21.90 -11.43
CA ALA A 322 -8.43 -20.50 -11.74
C ALA A 322 -8.16 -19.65 -10.49
N VAL A 323 -7.34 -18.61 -10.64
CA VAL A 323 -7.05 -17.62 -9.61
C VAL A 323 -7.55 -16.27 -10.06
N LEU A 324 -8.58 -15.77 -9.38
CA LEU A 324 -9.16 -14.46 -9.59
C LEU A 324 -8.60 -13.47 -8.57
N GLY A 325 -7.76 -12.56 -9.07
CA GLY A 325 -7.01 -11.59 -8.28
C GLY A 325 -5.52 -11.90 -8.19
N ALA A 326 -4.72 -10.88 -8.46
CA ALA A 326 -3.27 -10.88 -8.39
C ALA A 326 -2.73 -9.69 -7.59
N ALA A 327 -3.39 -8.53 -7.66
CA ALA A 327 -3.11 -7.39 -6.80
C ALA A 327 -3.29 -7.76 -5.32
N PHE A 328 -2.53 -7.12 -4.43
CA PHE A 328 -2.63 -7.41 -2.99
C PHE A 328 -3.98 -6.99 -2.38
N LYS A 329 -4.70 -6.06 -3.04
CA LYS A 329 -6.07 -5.61 -2.72
C LYS A 329 -6.74 -5.04 -3.98
N PRO A 330 -8.08 -4.82 -3.98
CA PRO A 330 -8.77 -4.16 -5.08
C PRO A 330 -8.34 -2.69 -5.23
N ASP A 331 -8.67 -2.11 -6.39
CA ASP A 331 -8.40 -0.73 -6.76
C ASP A 331 -6.91 -0.35 -6.78
N SER A 332 -6.02 -1.34 -6.98
CA SER A 332 -4.58 -1.18 -7.12
C SER A 332 -4.02 -2.16 -8.16
N ASP A 333 -2.90 -1.81 -8.80
CA ASP A 333 -2.11 -2.70 -9.66
C ASP A 333 -0.84 -3.20 -8.96
N ASP A 334 -0.70 -2.93 -7.65
CA ASP A 334 0.47 -3.32 -6.86
C ASP A 334 0.44 -4.81 -6.51
N VAL A 335 1.50 -5.49 -6.93
CA VAL A 335 1.70 -6.93 -6.69
C VAL A 335 2.86 -7.23 -5.73
N ARG A 336 3.44 -6.20 -5.12
CA ARG A 336 4.51 -6.37 -4.14
C ARG A 336 4.00 -7.15 -2.93
N ASP A 337 4.72 -8.21 -2.57
CA ASP A 337 4.33 -9.15 -1.50
C ASP A 337 2.85 -9.58 -1.58
N SER A 338 2.31 -9.75 -2.81
CA SER A 338 0.92 -10.17 -3.02
C SER A 338 0.66 -11.55 -2.44
N PRO A 339 -0.29 -11.69 -1.48
CA PRO A 339 -0.71 -12.99 -0.98
C PRO A 339 -1.32 -13.87 -2.08
N ALA A 340 -2.05 -13.26 -3.02
CA ALA A 340 -2.69 -13.96 -4.14
C ALA A 340 -1.65 -14.63 -5.05
N LEU A 341 -0.64 -13.87 -5.52
CA LEU A 341 0.42 -14.42 -6.36
C LEU A 341 1.30 -15.43 -5.63
N ASN A 342 1.54 -15.24 -4.32
CA ASN A 342 2.25 -16.24 -3.52
C ASN A 342 1.46 -17.56 -3.48
N VAL A 343 0.15 -17.51 -3.26
CA VAL A 343 -0.71 -18.70 -3.29
C VAL A 343 -0.68 -19.33 -4.67
N ALA A 344 -0.87 -18.55 -5.76
CA ALA A 344 -0.81 -19.05 -7.14
C ALA A 344 0.51 -19.79 -7.44
N GLY A 345 1.64 -19.21 -7.05
CA GLY A 345 2.96 -19.86 -7.17
C GLY A 345 3.07 -21.15 -6.36
N MET A 346 2.55 -21.18 -5.13
CA MET A 346 2.54 -22.41 -4.31
C MET A 346 1.65 -23.49 -4.93
N LEU A 347 0.47 -23.17 -5.46
CA LEU A 347 -0.39 -24.12 -6.16
C LEU A 347 0.34 -24.75 -7.35
N GLN A 348 1.04 -23.92 -8.15
CA GLN A 348 1.86 -24.41 -9.27
C GLN A 348 2.98 -25.35 -8.80
N LEU A 349 3.67 -25.03 -7.71
CA LEU A 349 4.69 -25.88 -7.11
C LEU A 349 4.14 -27.24 -6.61
N HIS A 350 2.86 -27.28 -6.22
CA HIS A 350 2.14 -28.50 -5.84
C HIS A 350 1.57 -29.26 -7.05
N GLY A 351 1.87 -28.83 -8.28
CA GLY A 351 1.54 -29.54 -9.52
C GLY A 351 0.22 -29.14 -10.16
N ALA A 352 -0.40 -28.05 -9.74
CA ALA A 352 -1.57 -27.50 -10.42
C ALA A 352 -1.17 -26.71 -11.68
N THR A 353 -2.03 -26.75 -12.70
CA THR A 353 -2.02 -25.77 -13.80
C THR A 353 -2.83 -24.56 -13.33
N VAL A 354 -2.15 -23.41 -13.17
CA VAL A 354 -2.75 -22.21 -12.60
C VAL A 354 -2.96 -21.18 -13.70
N SER A 355 -4.21 -20.69 -13.85
CA SER A 355 -4.57 -19.56 -14.71
C SER A 355 -4.99 -18.37 -13.85
N VAL A 356 -4.31 -17.23 -14.02
CA VAL A 356 -4.51 -16.02 -13.21
C VAL A 356 -5.20 -14.94 -14.03
N TYR A 357 -6.17 -14.27 -13.44
CA TYR A 357 -6.76 -13.05 -13.99
C TYR A 357 -6.89 -11.96 -12.90
N ASP A 358 -6.56 -10.72 -13.29
CA ASP A 358 -6.75 -9.52 -12.45
C ASP A 358 -7.11 -8.33 -13.34
N PRO A 359 -8.06 -7.47 -12.97
CA PRO A 359 -8.51 -6.35 -13.82
C PRO A 359 -7.42 -5.30 -14.11
N LYS A 360 -6.39 -5.16 -13.24
CA LYS A 360 -5.39 -4.08 -13.31
C LYS A 360 -3.94 -4.54 -13.20
N ALA A 361 -3.69 -5.67 -12.54
CA ALA A 361 -2.34 -6.05 -12.13
C ALA A 361 -1.63 -7.03 -13.07
N MET A 362 -2.18 -7.31 -14.26
CA MET A 362 -1.69 -8.37 -15.15
C MET A 362 -0.24 -8.16 -15.59
N GLU A 363 0.11 -6.96 -16.08
CA GLU A 363 1.46 -6.65 -16.55
C GLU A 363 2.50 -6.77 -15.42
N ASN A 364 2.17 -6.24 -14.24
CA ASN A 364 3.03 -6.33 -13.06
C ASN A 364 3.19 -7.77 -12.57
N SER A 365 2.11 -8.56 -12.64
CA SER A 365 2.10 -9.98 -12.27
C SER A 365 2.97 -10.83 -13.20
N GLN A 366 2.83 -10.66 -14.52
CA GLN A 366 3.65 -11.37 -15.52
C GLN A 366 5.14 -11.09 -15.35
N ARG A 367 5.49 -9.85 -15.00
CA ARG A 367 6.89 -9.46 -14.76
C ARG A 367 7.47 -10.14 -13.52
N LEU A 368 6.65 -10.28 -12.45
CA LEU A 368 7.11 -10.83 -11.18
C LEU A 368 7.04 -12.37 -11.12
N PHE A 369 6.01 -12.97 -11.72
CA PHE A 369 5.77 -14.42 -11.77
C PHE A 369 5.60 -14.91 -13.22
N PRO A 370 6.66 -14.88 -14.05
CA PRO A 370 6.58 -15.19 -15.49
C PRO A 370 6.25 -16.66 -15.80
N THR A 371 6.26 -17.54 -14.81
CA THR A 371 5.97 -18.98 -14.96
C THR A 371 4.48 -19.32 -14.84
N LEU A 372 3.65 -18.40 -14.32
CA LEU A 372 2.21 -18.60 -14.24
C LEU A 372 1.56 -18.32 -15.61
N SER A 373 0.41 -18.93 -15.84
CA SER A 373 -0.42 -18.61 -17.00
C SER A 373 -1.37 -17.46 -16.66
N TYR A 374 -1.63 -16.59 -17.65
CA TYR A 374 -2.41 -15.38 -17.45
C TYR A 374 -3.52 -15.30 -18.51
N ALA A 375 -4.75 -15.13 -18.02
CA ALA A 375 -5.94 -14.98 -18.85
C ALA A 375 -6.31 -13.50 -19.05
N THR A 376 -7.08 -13.20 -20.08
CA THR A 376 -7.54 -11.83 -20.39
C THR A 376 -8.93 -11.52 -19.82
N SER A 377 -9.60 -12.53 -19.26
CA SER A 377 -10.94 -12.39 -18.65
C SER A 377 -11.16 -13.46 -17.59
N VAL A 378 -12.20 -13.24 -16.76
CA VAL A 378 -12.67 -14.23 -15.76
C VAL A 378 -13.03 -15.56 -16.43
N LEU A 379 -13.79 -15.51 -17.52
CA LEU A 379 -14.25 -16.73 -18.21
C LEU A 379 -13.09 -17.54 -18.79
N GLU A 380 -12.12 -16.87 -19.40
CA GLU A 380 -10.90 -17.52 -19.90
C GLU A 380 -10.09 -18.14 -18.76
N ALA A 381 -9.92 -17.43 -17.63
CA ALA A 381 -9.22 -17.97 -16.46
C ALA A 381 -9.90 -19.23 -15.92
N CYS A 382 -11.24 -19.26 -15.95
CA CYS A 382 -12.06 -20.32 -15.40
C CYS A 382 -12.32 -21.47 -16.38
N GLU A 383 -11.84 -21.39 -17.63
CA GLU A 383 -12.07 -22.44 -18.62
C GLU A 383 -11.54 -23.80 -18.15
N ARG A 384 -12.44 -24.76 -17.99
CA ARG A 384 -12.15 -26.12 -17.50
C ARG A 384 -11.48 -26.18 -16.13
N ALA A 385 -11.68 -25.17 -15.29
CA ALA A 385 -11.13 -25.17 -13.94
C ALA A 385 -11.83 -26.22 -13.05
N ASP A 386 -11.03 -26.96 -12.28
CA ASP A 386 -11.49 -27.88 -11.24
C ASP A 386 -11.85 -27.13 -9.94
N ALA A 387 -11.24 -25.96 -9.74
CA ALA A 387 -11.58 -25.03 -8.66
C ALA A 387 -11.29 -23.58 -9.07
N VAL A 388 -12.17 -22.66 -8.63
CA VAL A 388 -12.02 -21.21 -8.80
C VAL A 388 -11.69 -20.59 -7.44
N LEU A 389 -10.59 -19.85 -7.34
CA LEU A 389 -10.14 -19.18 -6.12
C LEU A 389 -10.30 -17.68 -6.26
N VAL A 390 -11.05 -17.04 -5.36
CA VAL A 390 -11.15 -15.58 -5.28
C VAL A 390 -10.14 -15.08 -4.24
N LEU A 391 -9.05 -14.48 -4.72
CA LEU A 391 -7.90 -14.10 -3.88
C LEU A 391 -7.71 -12.59 -3.73
N THR A 392 -8.44 -11.78 -4.49
CA THR A 392 -8.56 -10.33 -4.31
C THR A 392 -10.04 -9.96 -4.48
N GLU A 393 -10.55 -9.13 -3.59
CA GLU A 393 -11.97 -8.78 -3.51
C GLU A 393 -12.37 -7.66 -4.48
N TRP A 394 -12.04 -7.81 -5.78
CA TRP A 394 -12.52 -6.92 -6.81
C TRP A 394 -14.05 -6.98 -6.93
N GLN A 395 -14.70 -5.85 -7.18
CA GLN A 395 -16.16 -5.80 -7.35
C GLN A 395 -16.61 -6.73 -8.48
N GLU A 396 -15.84 -6.81 -9.57
CA GLU A 396 -16.07 -7.75 -10.69
C GLU A 396 -16.19 -9.21 -10.22
N PHE A 397 -15.40 -9.63 -9.22
CA PHE A 397 -15.43 -11.00 -8.71
C PHE A 397 -16.54 -11.22 -7.67
N ILE A 398 -16.89 -10.18 -6.93
CA ILE A 398 -18.01 -10.22 -5.97
C ILE A 398 -19.35 -10.36 -6.72
N ASP A 399 -19.48 -9.68 -7.86
CA ASP A 399 -20.70 -9.64 -8.68
C ASP A 399 -20.82 -10.81 -9.66
N LEU A 400 -19.88 -11.77 -9.66
CA LEU A 400 -19.93 -12.94 -10.54
C LEU A 400 -21.24 -13.68 -10.42
N ASP A 401 -21.76 -14.09 -11.57
CA ASP A 401 -22.96 -14.93 -11.64
C ASP A 401 -22.59 -16.43 -11.61
N PRO A 402 -22.98 -17.16 -10.54
CA PRO A 402 -22.71 -18.59 -10.44
C PRO A 402 -23.28 -19.43 -11.61
N GLU A 403 -24.40 -19.01 -12.23
CA GLU A 403 -24.99 -19.73 -13.37
C GLU A 403 -24.10 -19.60 -14.60
N GLN A 404 -23.69 -18.37 -14.94
CA GLN A 404 -22.85 -18.11 -16.08
C GLN A 404 -21.48 -18.82 -15.97
N LEU A 405 -20.92 -18.85 -14.76
CA LEU A 405 -19.62 -19.48 -14.54
C LEU A 405 -19.70 -21.01 -14.56
N ALA A 406 -20.88 -21.58 -14.24
CA ALA A 406 -21.11 -23.01 -14.18
C ALA A 406 -20.88 -23.74 -15.52
N ASP A 407 -21.11 -23.07 -16.65
CA ASP A 407 -20.94 -23.65 -17.98
C ASP A 407 -19.46 -23.62 -18.45
N THR A 408 -18.60 -22.89 -17.75
CA THR A 408 -17.19 -22.68 -18.11
C THR A 408 -16.26 -23.65 -17.39
N VAL A 409 -16.57 -24.00 -16.15
CA VAL A 409 -15.72 -24.80 -15.26
C VAL A 409 -15.93 -26.32 -15.45
N SER A 410 -14.91 -27.12 -15.13
CA SER A 410 -15.04 -28.59 -15.06
C SER A 410 -15.81 -29.04 -13.80
N ALA A 411 -15.69 -28.30 -12.72
CA ALA A 411 -16.37 -28.60 -11.47
C ALA A 411 -16.87 -27.30 -10.80
N LYS A 412 -18.09 -27.35 -10.25
CA LYS A 412 -18.68 -26.23 -9.50
C LYS A 412 -18.06 -26.14 -8.10
N VAL A 413 -16.82 -25.72 -8.03
CA VAL A 413 -16.05 -25.57 -6.79
C VAL A 413 -15.48 -24.15 -6.74
N ILE A 414 -15.81 -23.39 -5.68
CA ILE A 414 -15.28 -22.06 -5.45
C ILE A 414 -14.68 -21.95 -4.06
N VAL A 415 -13.55 -21.26 -3.98
CA VAL A 415 -12.81 -21.01 -2.73
C VAL A 415 -12.71 -19.51 -2.51
N ASP A 416 -13.38 -19.02 -1.50
CA ASP A 416 -13.39 -17.61 -1.12
C ASP A 416 -12.26 -17.32 -0.14
N GLY A 417 -11.15 -16.79 -0.65
CA GLY A 417 -9.97 -16.40 0.13
C GLY A 417 -10.09 -15.03 0.81
N ARG A 418 -11.15 -14.28 0.55
CA ARG A 418 -11.36 -12.91 1.08
C ARG A 418 -12.61 -12.76 1.90
N SER A 419 -13.40 -13.83 2.05
CA SER A 419 -14.70 -13.80 2.72
C SER A 419 -15.63 -12.72 2.14
N CYS A 420 -15.59 -12.53 0.81
CA CYS A 420 -16.32 -11.49 0.11
C CYS A 420 -17.56 -11.97 -0.65
N LEU A 421 -17.69 -13.29 -0.88
CA LEU A 421 -18.81 -13.86 -1.64
C LEU A 421 -20.06 -14.09 -0.79
N ASP A 422 -21.23 -14.07 -1.45
CA ASP A 422 -22.49 -14.58 -0.89
C ASP A 422 -22.50 -16.12 -1.00
N THR A 423 -21.96 -16.77 0.02
CA THR A 423 -21.82 -18.23 0.05
C THR A 423 -23.16 -18.97 -0.05
N GLU A 424 -24.28 -18.37 0.42
CA GLU A 424 -25.61 -18.96 0.33
C GLU A 424 -26.13 -18.95 -1.11
N ARG A 425 -25.92 -17.85 -1.83
CA ARG A 425 -26.26 -17.74 -3.27
C ARG A 425 -25.49 -18.81 -4.07
N TRP A 426 -24.17 -18.92 -3.88
CA TRP A 426 -23.35 -19.91 -4.57
C TRP A 426 -23.76 -21.35 -4.27
N THR A 427 -24.05 -21.66 -2.98
CA THR A 427 -24.49 -23.00 -2.57
C THR A 427 -25.84 -23.36 -3.16
N ARG A 428 -26.82 -22.43 -3.19
CA ARG A 428 -28.14 -22.65 -3.82
C ARG A 428 -28.07 -22.99 -5.30
N MET A 429 -27.02 -22.47 -5.99
CA MET A 429 -26.75 -22.74 -7.41
C MET A 429 -25.92 -24.02 -7.63
N GLY A 430 -25.76 -24.84 -6.59
CA GLY A 430 -25.12 -26.16 -6.64
C GLY A 430 -23.57 -26.13 -6.58
N TRP A 431 -22.97 -25.00 -6.18
CA TRP A 431 -21.53 -24.91 -5.99
C TRP A 431 -21.11 -25.44 -4.62
N LYS A 432 -19.98 -26.14 -4.58
CA LYS A 432 -19.26 -26.41 -3.34
C LYS A 432 -18.47 -25.18 -2.98
N VAL A 433 -18.77 -24.58 -1.83
CA VAL A 433 -18.13 -23.34 -1.39
C VAL A 433 -17.19 -23.65 -0.24
N PHE A 434 -15.95 -23.26 -0.40
CA PHE A 434 -14.95 -23.24 0.66
C PHE A 434 -14.61 -21.78 0.98
N ALA A 435 -14.44 -21.45 2.25
CA ALA A 435 -14.10 -20.09 2.68
C ALA A 435 -13.17 -20.11 3.89
N LEU A 436 -12.27 -19.13 3.95
CA LEU A 436 -11.46 -18.91 5.14
C LEU A 436 -12.30 -18.36 6.29
N GLY A 437 -12.08 -18.86 7.51
CA GLY A 437 -12.77 -18.40 8.71
C GLY A 437 -14.22 -18.89 8.89
N ARG A 438 -14.62 -19.89 8.11
CA ARG A 438 -15.91 -20.55 8.19
C ARG A 438 -15.77 -22.06 8.12
N LYS A 439 -16.68 -22.78 8.74
CA LYS A 439 -16.76 -24.22 8.55
C LYS A 439 -17.15 -24.50 7.10
N SER A 440 -16.34 -25.28 6.39
CA SER A 440 -16.69 -25.74 5.03
C SER A 440 -18.02 -26.50 5.08
N VAL A 441 -18.99 -26.09 4.29
CA VAL A 441 -20.22 -26.83 4.10
C VAL A 441 -19.84 -28.09 3.30
N ARG A 442 -19.96 -29.28 3.92
CA ARG A 442 -19.72 -30.57 3.30
C ARG A 442 -20.85 -30.98 2.39
#